data_52851f350b991eca71046d62c8766353
#
_entry.id   52851f350b991eca71046d62c8766353
#
_cell.length_a   1.000
_cell.length_b   1.000
_cell.length_c   1.000
_cell.angle_alpha   90.00
_cell.angle_beta   90.00
_cell.angle_gamma   90.00
#
_symmetry.space_group_name_H-M   'P 1'
#
loop_
_entity.id
_entity.type
_entity.pdbx_description
1 polymer ?
#
loop_
_entity_poly.entity_id
_entity_poly.type
_entity_poly.pdbx_seq_one_letter_code
_entity_poly.pdbx_strand_id
1 'polypeptide(L)'
;MSQTIDLTLDGLSCGHCVKRVKESLEQRPDVEQADVSITEAHVTGTASAEQLIETIKQAGYDASVSHPKAKPLAESSIPSEALTAVSEALPAATADDDDSQQLLLSGMSCASCVTRVQNALQSVPGVTQARVNLAERTALVMGSASPQDLVQAVEKAGYGAEAIEDDAKRRERQQETAVATMKRFRWQAIVALAVGIPVMVWGMIGDNMMVTADNRSLWLVIGLITLAVMVFAGGHFYRSAWKSLLNGAATMDTLVALGTGVAWLYSMSVNLWPQWFPMEARHLYYEASAMIIGLINLGHMLEARARQRSSKALEKLLDLTPPTARLVTDEGEKSVPLAEVQPGMLLRLTTGDRVPVDGEITQGEAWLDEAMLTGEPIPQQKGEGESVHAGTVVQDGSVLFRASAVGSHTTLSRIIRMVRQAQSSKPEIGQLADKISAVFVPVVVVIALVSAAIWYFFGPAPQIVYTLVIATTVLIIACPCALGLAT
;
A
#
# COMPACT_ATOMS: atom_id res chain seq x y z
N MET A 1 29.11 17.00 -35.45
CA MET A 1 27.67 17.28 -35.37
C MET A 1 27.34 17.30 -33.89
N SER A 2 26.85 18.43 -33.41
CA SER A 2 26.43 18.55 -32.02
C SER A 2 25.19 17.63 -31.79
N GLN A 3 25.23 16.87 -30.73
CA GLN A 3 24.12 15.99 -30.28
C GLN A 3 23.64 16.49 -28.90
N THR A 4 22.35 16.35 -28.64
CA THR A 4 21.82 16.60 -27.31
C THR A 4 21.72 15.29 -26.57
N ILE A 5 22.33 15.21 -25.39
CA ILE A 5 22.34 14.03 -24.53
C ILE A 5 21.57 14.39 -23.27
N ASP A 6 20.59 13.55 -22.95
CA ASP A 6 19.79 13.67 -21.75
C ASP A 6 20.32 12.73 -20.67
N LEU A 7 20.62 13.27 -19.50
CA LEU A 7 21.13 12.54 -18.35
C LEU A 7 20.17 12.68 -17.17
N THR A 8 19.93 11.59 -16.46
CA THR A 8 19.27 11.59 -15.17
C THR A 8 20.34 11.78 -14.08
N LEU A 9 20.11 12.75 -13.20
CA LEU A 9 21.03 13.09 -12.11
C LEU A 9 20.52 12.54 -10.78
N ASP A 10 21.43 12.05 -9.96
CA ASP A 10 21.15 11.59 -8.60
C ASP A 10 22.08 12.26 -7.59
N GLY A 11 21.55 12.51 -6.38
CA GLY A 11 22.29 13.15 -5.30
C GLY A 11 22.25 14.68 -5.26
N LEU A 12 21.56 15.37 -6.19
CA LEU A 12 21.39 16.82 -6.14
C LEU A 12 20.19 17.18 -5.23
N SER A 13 20.45 17.98 -4.19
CA SER A 13 19.43 18.32 -3.19
C SER A 13 19.11 19.83 -3.12
N CYS A 14 19.86 20.67 -3.83
CA CYS A 14 19.69 22.14 -3.74
C CYS A 14 20.17 22.86 -5.00
N GLY A 15 19.71 24.12 -5.19
CA GLY A 15 20.08 24.95 -6.33
C GLY A 15 21.60 25.23 -6.45
N HIS A 16 22.34 25.14 -5.36
CA HIS A 16 23.82 25.29 -5.40
C HIS A 16 24.49 24.07 -6.04
N CYS A 17 23.92 22.85 -5.79
CA CYS A 17 24.38 21.62 -6.43
C CYS A 17 24.15 21.67 -7.94
N VAL A 18 22.98 22.14 -8.37
CA VAL A 18 22.61 22.30 -9.78
C VAL A 18 23.59 23.25 -10.48
N LYS A 19 23.90 24.39 -9.85
CA LYS A 19 24.85 25.38 -10.39
C LYS A 19 26.25 24.79 -10.54
N ARG A 20 26.72 24.03 -9.57
CA ARG A 20 28.04 23.36 -9.57
C ARG A 20 28.17 22.33 -10.68
N VAL A 21 27.15 21.49 -10.90
CA VAL A 21 27.13 20.52 -12.00
C VAL A 21 27.11 21.26 -13.35
N LYS A 22 26.28 22.31 -13.48
CA LYS A 22 26.19 23.10 -14.70
C LYS A 22 27.54 23.74 -15.05
N GLU A 23 28.19 24.40 -14.10
CA GLU A 23 29.51 25.00 -14.28
C GLU A 23 30.59 23.97 -14.67
N SER A 24 30.56 22.78 -14.07
CA SER A 24 31.49 21.70 -14.40
C SER A 24 31.30 21.17 -15.83
N LEU A 25 30.06 21.12 -16.31
CA LEU A 25 29.74 20.70 -17.68
C LEU A 25 30.10 21.81 -18.70
N GLU A 26 29.80 23.08 -18.43
CA GLU A 26 30.08 24.23 -19.30
C GLU A 26 31.58 24.57 -19.38
N GLN A 27 32.41 24.15 -18.42
CA GLN A 27 33.87 24.29 -18.49
C GLN A 27 34.55 23.36 -19.50
N ARG A 28 33.84 22.40 -20.04
CA ARG A 28 34.35 21.49 -21.05
C ARG A 28 34.32 22.11 -22.45
N PRO A 29 35.38 21.98 -23.22
CA PRO A 29 35.45 22.59 -24.57
C PRO A 29 34.55 21.87 -25.60
N ASP A 30 34.05 20.69 -25.28
CA ASP A 30 33.21 19.85 -26.11
C ASP A 30 31.71 19.95 -25.75
N VAL A 31 31.35 20.84 -24.81
CA VAL A 31 29.95 21.16 -24.42
C VAL A 31 29.63 22.59 -24.88
N GLU A 32 28.58 22.72 -25.70
CA GLU A 32 28.12 24.04 -26.19
C GLU A 32 27.13 24.68 -25.21
N GLN A 33 26.25 23.86 -24.62
CA GLN A 33 25.24 24.32 -23.66
C GLN A 33 24.85 23.19 -22.72
N ALA A 34 24.69 23.48 -21.43
CA ALA A 34 24.16 22.57 -20.44
C ALA A 34 22.98 23.22 -19.69
N ASP A 35 21.84 22.58 -19.73
CA ASP A 35 20.68 22.93 -18.91
C ASP A 35 20.48 21.85 -17.84
N VAL A 36 20.61 22.22 -16.56
CA VAL A 36 20.68 21.29 -15.44
C VAL A 36 19.56 21.60 -14.45
N SER A 37 18.77 20.59 -14.14
CA SER A 37 17.76 20.59 -13.06
C SER A 37 18.22 19.72 -11.89
N ILE A 38 17.37 19.55 -10.87
CA ILE A 38 17.68 18.69 -9.71
C ILE A 38 17.73 17.20 -10.09
N THR A 39 17.02 16.80 -11.14
CA THR A 39 16.86 15.40 -11.54
C THR A 39 17.38 15.08 -12.93
N GLU A 40 17.56 16.08 -13.79
CA GLU A 40 17.88 15.90 -15.22
C GLU A 40 18.89 16.94 -15.70
N ALA A 41 19.74 16.55 -16.64
CA ALA A 41 20.61 17.47 -17.38
C ALA A 41 20.47 17.24 -18.88
N HIS A 42 20.24 18.32 -19.63
CA HIS A 42 20.23 18.32 -21.08
C HIS A 42 21.51 19.00 -21.57
N VAL A 43 22.41 18.24 -22.16
CA VAL A 43 23.70 18.70 -22.58
C VAL A 43 23.81 18.62 -24.09
N THR A 44 24.08 19.77 -24.73
CA THR A 44 24.30 19.86 -26.18
C THR A 44 25.78 20.07 -26.44
N GLY A 45 26.37 19.22 -27.29
CA GLY A 45 27.79 19.29 -27.63
C GLY A 45 28.27 18.09 -28.45
N THR A 46 29.57 17.89 -28.47
CA THR A 46 30.25 16.78 -29.13
C THR A 46 30.78 15.71 -28.16
N ALA A 47 30.59 15.93 -26.85
CA ALA A 47 31.00 15.01 -25.80
C ALA A 47 30.17 13.71 -25.83
N SER A 48 30.77 12.62 -25.45
CA SER A 48 30.04 11.33 -25.28
C SER A 48 29.33 11.29 -23.91
N ALA A 49 28.24 10.50 -23.82
CA ALA A 49 27.49 10.34 -22.58
C ALA A 49 28.38 9.86 -21.42
N GLU A 50 29.32 8.95 -21.70
CA GLU A 50 30.26 8.43 -20.69
C GLU A 50 31.17 9.51 -20.11
N GLN A 51 31.65 10.41 -20.97
CA GLN A 51 32.51 11.54 -20.56
C GLN A 51 31.74 12.56 -19.72
N LEU A 52 30.48 12.82 -20.05
CA LEU A 52 29.61 13.70 -19.28
C LEU A 52 29.31 13.13 -17.90
N ILE A 53 29.01 11.81 -17.82
CA ILE A 53 28.78 11.09 -16.56
C ILE A 53 30.03 11.15 -15.68
N GLU A 54 31.21 10.93 -16.25
CA GLU A 54 32.47 10.99 -15.51
C GLU A 54 32.74 12.41 -14.94
N THR A 55 32.41 13.46 -15.70
CA THR A 55 32.52 14.85 -15.23
C THR A 55 31.59 15.14 -14.07
N ILE A 56 30.35 14.63 -14.10
CA ILE A 56 29.37 14.77 -13.03
C ILE A 56 29.82 14.00 -11.78
N LYS A 57 30.39 12.80 -11.94
CA LYS A 57 30.98 12.03 -10.84
C LYS A 57 32.16 12.74 -10.18
N GLN A 58 33.03 13.37 -10.96
CA GLN A 58 34.14 14.20 -10.43
C GLN A 58 33.63 15.43 -9.66
N ALA A 59 32.46 15.96 -10.03
CA ALA A 59 31.80 17.01 -9.27
C ALA A 59 31.13 16.52 -7.96
N GLY A 60 31.11 15.20 -7.73
CA GLY A 60 30.61 14.57 -6.51
C GLY A 60 29.14 14.13 -6.56
N TYR A 61 28.58 13.96 -7.77
CA TYR A 61 27.20 13.53 -7.99
C TYR A 61 27.15 12.32 -8.91
N ASP A 62 26.03 11.61 -8.94
CA ASP A 62 25.87 10.47 -9.84
C ASP A 62 24.97 10.83 -11.03
N ALA A 63 25.22 10.20 -12.19
CA ALA A 63 24.47 10.42 -13.41
C ALA A 63 24.34 9.14 -14.23
N SER A 64 23.22 9.00 -14.93
CA SER A 64 22.97 7.92 -15.89
C SER A 64 22.34 8.48 -17.17
N VAL A 65 22.50 7.77 -18.29
CA VAL A 65 21.86 8.18 -19.55
C VAL A 65 20.35 8.03 -19.42
N SER A 66 19.62 9.12 -19.65
CA SER A 66 18.16 9.09 -19.68
C SER A 66 17.69 8.41 -20.96
N HIS A 67 16.95 7.33 -20.87
CA HIS A 67 16.18 6.87 -22.01
C HIS A 67 15.03 7.86 -22.27
N PRO A 68 14.77 8.25 -23.53
CA PRO A 68 13.85 9.35 -23.81
C PRO A 68 12.44 9.02 -23.32
N LYS A 69 11.93 9.83 -22.38
CA LYS A 69 10.50 9.89 -22.07
C LYS A 69 9.79 10.47 -23.31
N ALA A 70 8.84 9.72 -23.85
CA ALA A 70 8.02 10.16 -24.96
C ALA A 70 7.31 11.48 -24.62
N LYS A 71 7.52 12.49 -25.50
CA LYS A 71 6.76 13.76 -25.51
C LYS A 71 5.27 13.48 -25.78
N PRO A 72 4.34 14.28 -25.26
CA PRO A 72 2.94 14.16 -25.62
C PRO A 72 2.78 14.46 -27.11
N LEU A 73 2.32 13.47 -27.86
CA LEU A 73 2.06 13.57 -29.30
C LEU A 73 0.72 14.29 -29.54
N ALA A 74 0.80 15.32 -30.38
CA ALA A 74 -0.37 15.87 -31.06
C ALA A 74 -0.96 14.80 -32.01
N GLU A 75 -2.28 14.85 -32.15
CA GLU A 75 -3.10 13.98 -32.99
C GLU A 75 -2.49 13.59 -34.33
N SER A 76 -2.19 12.32 -34.51
CA SER A 76 -2.11 11.69 -35.82
C SER A 76 -2.36 10.19 -35.66
N SER A 77 -3.25 9.68 -36.53
CA SER A 77 -3.67 8.31 -36.72
C SER A 77 -2.57 7.27 -36.50
N ILE A 78 -2.78 6.36 -35.56
CA ILE A 78 -1.90 5.22 -35.29
C ILE A 78 -2.29 4.08 -36.23
N PRO A 79 -1.35 3.56 -37.04
CA PRO A 79 -1.59 2.38 -37.88
C PRO A 79 -1.80 1.10 -37.03
N SER A 80 -2.51 0.14 -37.62
CA SER A 80 -2.78 -1.20 -37.06
C SER A 80 -1.55 -1.98 -36.54
N GLU A 81 -0.34 -1.56 -36.89
CA GLU A 81 0.92 -2.10 -36.38
C GLU A 81 1.19 -1.78 -34.90
N ALA A 82 0.46 -0.85 -34.27
CA ALA A 82 0.64 -0.52 -32.88
C ALA A 82 0.13 -1.62 -31.91
N LEU A 83 -0.82 -2.42 -32.31
CA LEU A 83 -1.32 -3.57 -31.55
C LEU A 83 -0.30 -4.72 -31.51
N THR A 84 0.42 -4.92 -32.61
CA THR A 84 1.57 -5.85 -32.65
C THR A 84 2.74 -5.31 -31.83
N ALA A 85 2.99 -4.01 -31.87
CA ALA A 85 4.06 -3.39 -31.06
C ALA A 85 3.78 -3.41 -29.56
N VAL A 86 2.51 -3.33 -29.12
CA VAL A 86 2.14 -3.52 -27.70
C VAL A 86 2.34 -4.98 -27.28
N SER A 87 2.12 -5.93 -28.18
CA SER A 87 2.44 -7.35 -27.96
C SER A 87 3.95 -7.63 -27.93
N GLU A 88 4.75 -6.85 -28.68
CA GLU A 88 6.21 -7.00 -28.72
C GLU A 88 6.95 -6.13 -27.66
N ALA A 89 6.36 -5.01 -27.22
CA ALA A 89 6.93 -4.16 -26.16
C ALA A 89 6.64 -4.64 -24.74
N LEU A 90 5.77 -5.62 -24.57
CA LEU A 90 5.66 -6.37 -23.33
C LEU A 90 6.87 -7.31 -23.28
N PRO A 91 7.73 -7.25 -22.24
CA PRO A 91 8.77 -8.23 -22.09
C PRO A 91 8.13 -9.61 -22.23
N ALA A 92 8.62 -10.41 -23.18
CA ALA A 92 8.18 -11.77 -23.39
C ALA A 92 8.11 -12.44 -22.02
N ALA A 93 6.92 -12.96 -21.66
CA ALA A 93 6.78 -13.76 -20.46
C ALA A 93 7.83 -14.84 -20.56
N THR A 94 8.88 -14.76 -19.72
CA THR A 94 9.81 -15.87 -19.58
C THR A 94 8.99 -17.07 -19.15
N ALA A 95 9.33 -18.24 -19.63
CA ALA A 95 8.61 -19.50 -19.43
C ALA A 95 8.43 -19.93 -17.96
N ASP A 96 8.85 -19.10 -16.99
CA ASP A 96 8.73 -19.29 -15.53
C ASP A 96 7.45 -18.69 -14.92
N ASP A 97 6.50 -18.21 -15.73
CA ASP A 97 5.27 -17.55 -15.23
C ASP A 97 4.18 -18.56 -14.74
N ASP A 98 4.40 -19.85 -14.96
CA ASP A 98 3.45 -20.90 -14.56
C ASP A 98 3.54 -21.25 -13.04
N ASP A 99 4.61 -20.82 -12.34
CA ASP A 99 4.84 -21.08 -10.92
C ASP A 99 4.47 -19.88 -10.01
N SER A 100 3.54 -19.03 -10.41
CA SER A 100 3.10 -17.94 -9.55
C SER A 100 1.94 -18.36 -8.66
N GLN A 101 2.13 -18.30 -7.34
CA GLN A 101 1.12 -18.64 -6.32
C GLN A 101 0.61 -17.38 -5.62
N GLN A 102 -0.68 -17.38 -5.33
CA GLN A 102 -1.30 -16.29 -4.57
C GLN A 102 -1.80 -16.77 -3.21
N LEU A 103 -1.50 -15.97 -2.18
CA LEU A 103 -1.95 -16.21 -0.82
C LEU A 103 -2.88 -15.09 -0.38
N LEU A 104 -3.97 -15.42 0.31
CA LEU A 104 -4.77 -14.46 1.07
C LEU A 104 -4.14 -14.31 2.45
N LEU A 105 -3.92 -13.08 2.86
CA LEU A 105 -3.26 -12.75 4.13
C LEU A 105 -4.25 -12.15 5.12
N SER A 106 -4.12 -12.50 6.39
CA SER A 106 -4.93 -11.95 7.47
C SER A 106 -4.08 -11.45 8.63
N GLY A 107 -4.62 -10.48 9.40
CA GLY A 107 -3.92 -9.91 10.55
C GLY A 107 -2.93 -8.78 10.23
N MET A 108 -2.80 -8.35 8.97
CA MET A 108 -1.99 -7.20 8.59
C MET A 108 -2.79 -5.90 8.72
N SER A 109 -2.21 -4.89 9.35
CA SER A 109 -2.83 -3.57 9.53
C SER A 109 -1.96 -2.40 9.10
N CYS A 110 -0.66 -2.62 8.85
CA CYS A 110 0.29 -1.54 8.58
C CYS A 110 1.39 -1.96 7.60
N ALA A 111 2.11 -0.96 7.06
CA ALA A 111 3.16 -1.18 6.08
C ALA A 111 4.35 -1.99 6.62
N SER A 112 4.67 -1.87 7.91
CA SER A 112 5.70 -2.71 8.56
C SER A 112 5.31 -4.19 8.60
N CYS A 113 4.01 -4.50 8.71
CA CYS A 113 3.49 -5.87 8.60
C CYS A 113 3.77 -6.47 7.21
N VAL A 114 3.56 -5.65 6.16
CA VAL A 114 3.84 -6.03 4.77
C VAL A 114 5.29 -6.44 4.57
N THR A 115 6.22 -5.60 5.05
CA THR A 115 7.67 -5.89 4.92
C THR A 115 8.04 -7.19 5.63
N ARG A 116 7.46 -7.43 6.81
CA ARG A 116 7.72 -8.64 7.60
C ARG A 116 7.22 -9.90 6.90
N VAL A 117 5.99 -9.88 6.39
CA VAL A 117 5.42 -11.00 5.63
C VAL A 117 6.20 -11.22 4.33
N GLN A 118 6.57 -10.15 3.64
CA GLN A 118 7.35 -10.24 2.41
C GLN A 118 8.72 -10.89 2.65
N ASN A 119 9.44 -10.47 3.71
CA ASN A 119 10.72 -11.07 4.08
C ASN A 119 10.57 -12.53 4.51
N ALA A 120 9.50 -12.88 5.24
CA ALA A 120 9.23 -14.26 5.61
C ALA A 120 8.99 -15.15 4.38
N LEU A 121 8.24 -14.68 3.40
CA LEU A 121 8.00 -15.39 2.15
C LEU A 121 9.26 -15.51 1.30
N GLN A 122 10.06 -14.46 1.22
CA GLN A 122 11.35 -14.49 0.49
C GLN A 122 12.39 -15.42 1.12
N SER A 123 12.28 -15.72 2.41
CA SER A 123 13.17 -16.67 3.10
C SER A 123 12.83 -18.15 2.85
N VAL A 124 11.70 -18.45 2.21
CA VAL A 124 11.29 -19.83 1.90
C VAL A 124 12.11 -20.36 0.72
N PRO A 125 12.74 -21.55 0.83
CA PRO A 125 13.45 -22.17 -0.28
C PRO A 125 12.53 -22.36 -1.50
N GLY A 126 13.03 -21.98 -2.69
CA GLY A 126 12.26 -22.07 -3.93
C GLY A 126 11.46 -20.81 -4.27
N VAL A 127 11.43 -19.78 -3.42
CA VAL A 127 10.83 -18.48 -3.73
C VAL A 127 11.86 -17.61 -4.44
N THR A 128 11.54 -17.18 -5.66
CA THR A 128 12.36 -16.24 -6.43
C THR A 128 11.98 -14.80 -6.13
N GLN A 129 10.69 -14.52 -5.98
CA GLN A 129 10.19 -13.20 -5.62
C GLN A 129 8.87 -13.31 -4.83
N ALA A 130 8.73 -12.49 -3.80
CA ALA A 130 7.47 -12.33 -3.08
C ALA A 130 7.07 -10.85 -3.04
N ARG A 131 5.82 -10.54 -3.33
CA ARG A 131 5.22 -9.21 -3.26
C ARG A 131 3.93 -9.26 -2.47
N VAL A 132 3.81 -8.39 -1.48
CA VAL A 132 2.64 -8.34 -0.60
C VAL A 132 1.84 -7.08 -0.89
N ASN A 133 0.55 -7.25 -1.16
CA ASN A 133 -0.42 -6.17 -1.34
C ASN A 133 -1.26 -6.01 -0.07
N LEU A 134 -1.09 -4.87 0.62
CA LEU A 134 -1.85 -4.58 1.84
C LEU A 134 -3.31 -4.22 1.54
N ALA A 135 -3.60 -3.59 0.40
CA ALA A 135 -4.95 -3.18 0.03
C ALA A 135 -5.85 -4.40 -0.26
N GLU A 136 -5.33 -5.36 -1.02
CA GLU A 136 -6.02 -6.61 -1.34
C GLU A 136 -5.80 -7.71 -0.30
N ARG A 137 -4.85 -7.50 0.63
CA ARG A 137 -4.42 -8.52 1.61
C ARG A 137 -3.95 -9.80 0.95
N THR A 138 -3.21 -9.68 -0.12
CA THR A 138 -2.65 -10.82 -0.86
C THR A 138 -1.14 -10.77 -0.89
N ALA A 139 -0.54 -11.94 -1.04
CA ALA A 139 0.84 -12.07 -1.47
C ALA A 139 0.87 -12.79 -2.82
N LEU A 140 1.63 -12.23 -3.75
CA LEU A 140 2.02 -12.89 -4.98
C LEU A 140 3.43 -13.43 -4.79
N VAL A 141 3.58 -14.74 -4.89
CA VAL A 141 4.85 -15.44 -4.72
C VAL A 141 5.20 -16.14 -6.03
N MET A 142 6.37 -15.86 -6.55
CA MET A 142 6.94 -16.50 -7.72
C MET A 142 7.98 -17.53 -7.27
N GLY A 143 7.92 -18.73 -7.83
CA GLY A 143 8.85 -19.81 -7.53
C GLY A 143 8.19 -21.15 -7.28
N SER A 144 8.99 -22.18 -7.10
CA SER A 144 8.58 -23.58 -6.96
C SER A 144 8.24 -24.01 -5.52
N ALA A 145 8.15 -23.07 -4.57
CA ALA A 145 7.84 -23.38 -3.18
C ALA A 145 6.42 -23.95 -3.03
N SER A 146 6.22 -24.90 -2.11
CA SER A 146 4.89 -25.47 -1.89
C SER A 146 3.95 -24.45 -1.22
N PRO A 147 2.63 -24.45 -1.53
CA PRO A 147 1.67 -23.57 -0.86
C PRO A 147 1.67 -23.72 0.67
N GLN A 148 1.93 -24.92 1.17
CA GLN A 148 1.97 -25.22 2.60
C GLN A 148 3.17 -24.57 3.29
N ASP A 149 4.36 -24.60 2.65
CA ASP A 149 5.57 -23.97 3.21
C ASP A 149 5.42 -22.44 3.26
N LEU A 150 4.78 -21.86 2.25
CA LEU A 150 4.46 -20.43 2.20
C LEU A 150 3.49 -20.01 3.31
N VAL A 151 2.43 -20.78 3.53
CA VAL A 151 1.47 -20.56 4.62
C VAL A 151 2.16 -20.65 5.98
N GLN A 152 2.97 -21.68 6.21
CA GLN A 152 3.72 -21.83 7.46
C GLN A 152 4.72 -20.68 7.72
N ALA A 153 5.37 -20.17 6.68
CA ALA A 153 6.30 -19.05 6.81
C ALA A 153 5.58 -17.77 7.29
N VAL A 154 4.39 -17.51 6.74
CA VAL A 154 3.56 -16.37 7.15
C VAL A 154 3.02 -16.56 8.56
N GLU A 155 2.59 -17.76 8.93
CA GLU A 155 2.11 -18.07 10.28
C GLU A 155 3.22 -17.93 11.33
N LYS A 156 4.44 -18.38 11.04
CA LYS A 156 5.61 -18.17 11.90
C LYS A 156 5.95 -16.67 12.08
N ALA A 157 5.70 -15.86 11.05
CA ALA A 157 5.83 -14.40 11.16
C ALA A 157 4.71 -13.74 11.99
N GLY A 158 3.70 -14.53 12.42
CA GLY A 158 2.61 -14.10 13.29
C GLY A 158 1.39 -13.55 12.55
N TYR A 159 1.22 -13.90 11.27
CA TYR A 159 0.09 -13.51 10.43
C TYR A 159 -0.61 -14.76 9.89
N GLY A 160 -1.89 -14.64 9.51
CA GLY A 160 -2.59 -15.75 8.86
C GLY A 160 -2.38 -15.71 7.34
N ALA A 161 -2.29 -16.90 6.74
CA ALA A 161 -2.24 -17.06 5.28
C ALA A 161 -3.11 -18.24 4.85
N GLU A 162 -3.70 -18.15 3.66
CA GLU A 162 -4.47 -19.20 3.02
C GLU A 162 -4.16 -19.21 1.52
N ALA A 163 -3.78 -20.37 0.99
CA ALA A 163 -3.60 -20.55 -0.45
C ALA A 163 -4.98 -20.70 -1.12
N ILE A 164 -5.25 -19.93 -2.15
CA ILE A 164 -6.55 -19.93 -2.83
C ILE A 164 -6.33 -20.18 -4.33
N GLU A 165 -6.87 -21.28 -4.77
CA GLU A 165 -6.83 -21.69 -6.19
C GLU A 165 -7.95 -21.05 -7.02
N ASP A 166 -9.08 -20.64 -6.40
CA ASP A 166 -10.26 -20.10 -7.07
C ASP A 166 -10.37 -18.57 -6.88
N ASP A 167 -10.23 -17.83 -7.96
CA ASP A 167 -10.32 -16.36 -7.99
C ASP A 167 -11.68 -15.81 -7.51
N ALA A 168 -12.76 -16.52 -7.73
CA ALA A 168 -14.10 -16.08 -7.32
C ALA A 168 -14.27 -16.17 -5.80
N LYS A 169 -13.88 -17.29 -5.19
CA LYS A 169 -13.90 -17.48 -3.72
C LYS A 169 -12.94 -16.52 -3.03
N ARG A 170 -11.79 -16.23 -3.67
CA ARG A 170 -10.85 -15.24 -3.17
C ARG A 170 -11.48 -13.86 -3.05
N ARG A 171 -12.19 -13.40 -4.08
CA ARG A 171 -12.87 -12.09 -4.10
C ARG A 171 -13.91 -11.98 -2.99
N GLU A 172 -14.76 -13.00 -2.85
CA GLU A 172 -15.79 -13.04 -1.83
C GLU A 172 -15.18 -12.90 -0.43
N ARG A 173 -14.15 -13.68 -0.11
CA ARG A 173 -13.46 -13.61 1.18
C ARG A 173 -12.69 -12.29 1.40
N GLN A 174 -12.07 -11.73 0.37
CA GLN A 174 -11.43 -10.42 0.47
C GLN A 174 -12.44 -9.33 0.80
N GLN A 175 -13.58 -9.34 0.12
CA GLN A 175 -14.63 -8.35 0.34
C GLN A 175 -15.23 -8.50 1.74
N GLU A 176 -15.53 -9.73 2.20
CA GLU A 176 -16.00 -10.00 3.54
C GLU A 176 -15.02 -9.52 4.62
N THR A 177 -13.73 -9.86 4.47
CA THR A 177 -12.69 -9.44 5.42
C THR A 177 -12.46 -7.93 5.43
N ALA A 178 -12.54 -7.27 4.29
CA ALA A 178 -12.42 -5.81 4.20
C ALA A 178 -13.58 -5.11 4.90
N VAL A 179 -14.82 -5.56 4.65
CA VAL A 179 -16.04 -5.04 5.30
C VAL A 179 -16.01 -5.29 6.81
N ALA A 180 -15.64 -6.51 7.24
CA ALA A 180 -15.55 -6.86 8.66
C ALA A 180 -14.50 -6.00 9.39
N THR A 181 -13.35 -5.76 8.77
CA THR A 181 -12.28 -4.92 9.34
C THR A 181 -12.72 -3.46 9.47
N MET A 182 -13.36 -2.91 8.43
CA MET A 182 -13.88 -1.54 8.47
C MET A 182 -14.96 -1.39 9.54
N LYS A 183 -15.88 -2.35 9.67
CA LYS A 183 -16.89 -2.37 10.74
C LYS A 183 -16.24 -2.42 12.12
N ARG A 184 -15.21 -3.26 12.29
CA ARG A 184 -14.47 -3.37 13.55
C ARG A 184 -13.83 -2.05 13.95
N PHE A 185 -13.06 -1.41 13.07
CA PHE A 185 -12.43 -0.11 13.36
C PHE A 185 -13.45 0.98 13.62
N ARG A 186 -14.57 0.98 12.88
CA ARG A 186 -15.67 1.92 13.13
C ARG A 186 -16.24 1.78 14.54
N TRP A 187 -16.54 0.56 14.98
CA TRP A 187 -17.04 0.32 16.33
C TRP A 187 -16.02 0.66 17.41
N GLN A 188 -14.77 0.30 17.20
CA GLN A 188 -13.68 0.63 18.13
C GLN A 188 -13.50 2.15 18.25
N ALA A 189 -13.55 2.89 17.16
CA ALA A 189 -13.51 4.35 17.17
C ALA A 189 -14.71 4.95 17.91
N ILE A 190 -15.94 4.50 17.60
CA ILE A 190 -17.16 4.98 18.24
C ILE A 190 -17.12 4.75 19.75
N VAL A 191 -16.78 3.56 20.20
CA VAL A 191 -16.74 3.22 21.62
C VAL A 191 -15.67 4.06 22.35
N ALA A 192 -14.48 4.19 21.80
CA ALA A 192 -13.41 4.98 22.41
C ALA A 192 -13.74 6.47 22.47
N LEU A 193 -14.29 7.05 21.40
CA LEU A 193 -14.67 8.46 21.36
C LEU A 193 -15.91 8.74 22.22
N ALA A 194 -16.86 7.81 22.30
CA ALA A 194 -18.04 7.93 23.17
C ALA A 194 -17.67 7.97 24.67
N VAL A 195 -16.54 7.43 25.05
CA VAL A 195 -15.99 7.56 26.41
C VAL A 195 -15.08 8.78 26.50
N GLY A 196 -14.16 8.98 25.57
CA GLY A 196 -13.14 10.03 25.63
C GLY A 196 -13.74 11.45 25.54
N ILE A 197 -14.67 11.69 24.62
CA ILE A 197 -15.26 13.04 24.43
C ILE A 197 -16.05 13.50 25.66
N PRO A 198 -17.02 12.73 26.21
CA PRO A 198 -17.76 13.15 27.39
C PRO A 198 -16.85 13.38 28.59
N VAL A 199 -15.85 12.53 28.82
CA VAL A 199 -14.90 12.69 29.95
C VAL A 199 -14.07 13.97 29.77
N MET A 200 -13.60 14.25 28.56
CA MET A 200 -12.87 15.48 28.25
C MET A 200 -13.74 16.72 28.47
N VAL A 201 -14.97 16.72 27.93
CA VAL A 201 -15.91 17.85 28.07
C VAL A 201 -16.28 18.09 29.54
N TRP A 202 -16.59 17.02 30.28
CA TRP A 202 -16.92 17.12 31.71
C TRP A 202 -15.71 17.64 32.53
N GLY A 203 -14.50 17.16 32.22
CA GLY A 203 -13.29 17.62 32.88
C GLY A 203 -13.01 19.11 32.64
N MET A 204 -13.20 19.59 31.40
CA MET A 204 -12.92 20.98 31.03
C MET A 204 -13.97 21.96 31.55
N ILE A 205 -15.27 21.61 31.52
CA ILE A 205 -16.36 22.53 31.89
C ILE A 205 -16.39 22.81 33.40
N GLY A 206 -15.97 21.85 34.22
CA GLY A 206 -16.08 21.96 35.66
C GLY A 206 -14.76 22.13 36.42
N ASP A 207 -13.64 22.29 35.71
CA ASP A 207 -12.29 22.18 36.29
C ASP A 207 -12.10 20.87 37.11
N ASN A 208 -12.79 19.81 36.63
CA ASN A 208 -12.89 18.51 37.32
C ASN A 208 -11.74 17.55 36.96
N MET A 209 -10.73 18.01 36.23
CA MET A 209 -9.59 17.17 35.82
C MET A 209 -8.68 16.75 36.95
N MET A 210 -8.80 17.39 38.09
CA MET A 210 -8.03 17.06 39.27
C MET A 210 -8.81 16.16 40.24
N VAL A 211 -8.10 15.20 40.86
CA VAL A 211 -8.71 14.30 41.84
C VAL A 211 -8.94 15.05 43.16
N THR A 212 -10.22 15.04 43.57
CA THR A 212 -10.64 15.53 44.90
C THR A 212 -11.30 14.39 45.67
N ALA A 213 -11.55 14.61 47.00
CA ALA A 213 -12.24 13.61 47.78
C ALA A 213 -13.67 13.28 47.29
N ASP A 214 -14.32 14.26 46.68
CA ASP A 214 -15.71 14.13 46.19
C ASP A 214 -15.81 13.39 44.86
N ASN A 215 -14.84 13.53 43.96
CA ASN A 215 -14.88 12.94 42.62
C ASN A 215 -14.01 11.67 42.44
N ARG A 216 -13.29 11.26 43.48
CA ARG A 216 -12.34 10.12 43.43
C ARG A 216 -13.01 8.81 43.00
N SER A 217 -14.17 8.50 43.54
CA SER A 217 -14.91 7.27 43.17
C SER A 217 -15.40 7.27 41.72
N LEU A 218 -15.85 8.43 41.25
CA LEU A 218 -16.27 8.61 39.85
C LEU A 218 -15.10 8.43 38.90
N TRP A 219 -13.94 9.04 39.23
CA TRP A 219 -12.72 8.86 38.43
C TRP A 219 -12.20 7.43 38.44
N LEU A 220 -12.38 6.69 39.55
CA LEU A 220 -12.04 5.26 39.57
C LEU A 220 -12.88 4.46 38.58
N VAL A 221 -14.20 4.73 38.54
CA VAL A 221 -15.09 4.10 37.55
C VAL A 221 -14.71 4.48 36.13
N ILE A 222 -14.43 5.75 35.88
CA ILE A 222 -13.95 6.22 34.56
C ILE A 222 -12.63 5.53 34.19
N GLY A 223 -11.72 5.37 35.13
CA GLY A 223 -10.46 4.67 34.90
C GLY A 223 -10.64 3.20 34.52
N LEU A 224 -11.58 2.50 35.14
CA LEU A 224 -11.92 1.12 34.79
C LEU A 224 -12.62 1.04 33.43
N ILE A 225 -13.51 1.96 33.11
CA ILE A 225 -14.14 2.05 31.78
C ILE A 225 -13.08 2.33 30.71
N THR A 226 -12.14 3.24 30.99
CA THR A 226 -11.03 3.53 30.07
C THR A 226 -10.15 2.29 29.85
N LEU A 227 -9.87 1.51 30.92
CA LEU A 227 -9.15 0.25 30.78
C LEU A 227 -9.89 -0.74 29.86
N ALA A 228 -11.20 -0.86 30.03
CA ALA A 228 -12.01 -1.68 29.14
C ALA A 228 -11.92 -1.21 27.69
N VAL A 229 -12.00 0.10 27.44
CA VAL A 229 -11.80 0.69 26.10
C VAL A 229 -10.40 0.38 25.55
N MET A 230 -9.36 0.50 26.38
CA MET A 230 -7.98 0.18 25.97
C MET A 230 -7.85 -1.29 25.56
N VAL A 231 -8.48 -2.21 26.27
CA VAL A 231 -8.44 -3.64 25.96
C VAL A 231 -9.25 -3.96 24.70
N PHE A 232 -10.49 -3.49 24.60
CA PHE A 232 -11.40 -3.83 23.50
C PHE A 232 -11.11 -3.04 22.22
N ALA A 233 -10.90 -1.74 22.33
CA ALA A 233 -10.67 -0.88 21.18
C ALA A 233 -9.18 -0.73 20.82
N GLY A 234 -8.28 -0.84 21.80
CA GLY A 234 -6.84 -0.65 21.65
C GLY A 234 -6.01 -1.94 21.68
N GLY A 235 -6.59 -3.09 21.98
CA GLY A 235 -5.87 -4.36 22.19
C GLY A 235 -4.98 -4.79 21.01
N HIS A 236 -5.30 -4.40 19.81
CA HIS A 236 -4.46 -4.68 18.63
C HIS A 236 -3.18 -3.84 18.61
N PHE A 237 -3.19 -2.58 19.12
CA PHE A 237 -1.99 -1.75 19.25
C PHE A 237 -1.01 -2.34 20.25
N TYR A 238 -1.48 -2.81 21.39
CA TYR A 238 -0.64 -3.42 22.43
C TYR A 238 -0.02 -4.73 21.93
N ARG A 239 -0.78 -5.57 21.22
CA ARG A 239 -0.25 -6.80 20.61
C ARG A 239 0.76 -6.51 19.50
N SER A 240 0.50 -5.53 18.66
CA SER A 240 1.41 -5.10 17.61
C SER A 240 2.70 -4.52 18.20
N ALA A 241 2.59 -3.65 19.20
CA ALA A 241 3.72 -3.06 19.92
C ALA A 241 4.60 -4.13 20.57
N TRP A 242 4.00 -5.10 21.25
CA TRP A 242 4.72 -6.20 21.89
C TRP A 242 5.49 -7.06 20.85
N LYS A 243 4.82 -7.45 19.77
CA LYS A 243 5.47 -8.19 18.68
C LYS A 243 6.60 -7.40 18.02
N SER A 244 6.43 -6.10 17.84
CA SER A 244 7.46 -5.23 17.25
C SER A 244 8.67 -5.12 18.18
N LEU A 245 8.44 -4.96 19.48
CA LEU A 245 9.50 -4.86 20.48
C LEU A 245 10.33 -6.15 20.57
N LEU A 246 9.68 -7.33 20.54
CA LEU A 246 10.36 -8.63 20.52
C LEU A 246 11.26 -8.80 19.28
N ASN A 247 10.93 -8.15 18.18
CA ASN A 247 11.72 -8.18 16.94
C ASN A 247 12.69 -7.00 16.81
N GLY A 248 12.93 -6.25 17.89
CA GLY A 248 13.87 -5.12 17.91
C GLY A 248 13.45 -3.94 17.03
N ALA A 249 12.17 -3.84 16.64
CA ALA A 249 11.65 -2.75 15.83
C ALA A 249 10.66 -1.91 16.64
N ALA A 250 10.79 -0.59 16.56
CA ALA A 250 9.81 0.34 17.12
C ALA A 250 8.91 0.84 15.99
N THR A 251 7.59 0.84 16.24
CA THR A 251 6.57 1.30 15.29
C THR A 251 5.70 2.38 15.93
N MET A 252 4.83 3.01 15.14
CA MET A 252 3.84 3.95 15.65
C MET A 252 2.95 3.29 16.72
N ASP A 253 2.59 2.02 16.56
CA ASP A 253 1.82 1.26 17.54
C ASP A 253 2.54 1.15 18.91
N THR A 254 3.87 1.08 18.88
CA THR A 254 4.70 1.07 20.10
C THR A 254 4.54 2.37 20.87
N LEU A 255 4.56 3.50 20.18
CA LEU A 255 4.40 4.82 20.82
C LEU A 255 2.99 5.02 21.35
N VAL A 256 1.97 4.59 20.61
CA VAL A 256 0.57 4.61 21.04
C VAL A 256 0.38 3.76 22.30
N ALA A 257 0.91 2.54 22.30
CA ALA A 257 0.81 1.64 23.44
C ALA A 257 1.51 2.20 24.68
N LEU A 258 2.72 2.77 24.53
CA LEU A 258 3.46 3.42 25.61
C LEU A 258 2.71 4.66 26.12
N GLY A 259 2.32 5.57 25.23
CA GLY A 259 1.66 6.82 25.60
C GLY A 259 0.34 6.59 26.35
N THR A 260 -0.53 5.76 25.78
CA THR A 260 -1.83 5.45 26.42
C THR A 260 -1.67 4.61 27.69
N GLY A 261 -0.75 3.65 27.70
CA GLY A 261 -0.47 2.80 28.86
C GLY A 261 0.10 3.59 30.03
N VAL A 262 1.08 4.44 29.79
CA VAL A 262 1.69 5.28 30.82
C VAL A 262 0.70 6.32 31.32
N ALA A 263 -0.10 6.95 30.46
CA ALA A 263 -1.13 7.90 30.85
C ALA A 263 -2.18 7.26 31.76
N TRP A 264 -2.63 6.06 31.43
CA TRP A 264 -3.57 5.32 32.27
C TRP A 264 -2.97 4.89 33.60
N LEU A 265 -1.75 4.34 33.60
CA LEU A 265 -1.05 3.92 34.83
C LEU A 265 -0.81 5.10 35.76
N TYR A 266 -0.34 6.23 35.23
CA TYR A 266 -0.16 7.45 36.00
C TYR A 266 -1.47 7.91 36.64
N SER A 267 -2.54 8.03 35.83
CA SER A 267 -3.85 8.48 36.30
C SER A 267 -4.45 7.54 37.35
N MET A 268 -4.28 6.22 37.16
CA MET A 268 -4.72 5.23 38.15
C MET A 268 -3.91 5.33 39.46
N SER A 269 -2.60 5.55 39.37
CA SER A 269 -1.75 5.76 40.55
C SER A 269 -2.16 7.00 41.33
N VAL A 270 -2.42 8.11 40.66
CA VAL A 270 -2.94 9.34 41.28
C VAL A 270 -4.30 9.10 41.92
N ASN A 271 -5.17 8.35 41.27
CA ASN A 271 -6.52 8.07 41.79
C ASN A 271 -6.50 7.16 43.00
N LEU A 272 -5.61 6.14 43.04
CA LEU A 272 -5.49 5.22 44.17
C LEU A 272 -4.74 5.83 45.38
N TRP A 273 -3.68 6.60 45.12
CA TRP A 273 -2.83 7.18 46.14
C TRP A 273 -2.63 8.71 45.97
N PRO A 274 -3.71 9.52 46.02
CA PRO A 274 -3.62 10.95 45.76
C PRO A 274 -2.72 11.68 46.77
N GLN A 275 -2.58 11.12 47.99
CA GLN A 275 -1.73 11.70 49.05
C GLN A 275 -0.22 11.66 48.71
N TRP A 276 0.22 10.81 47.78
CA TRP A 276 1.61 10.74 47.35
C TRP A 276 1.98 11.81 46.34
N PHE A 277 0.96 12.46 45.77
CA PHE A 277 1.11 13.45 44.70
C PHE A 277 0.80 14.85 45.24
N PRO A 278 1.62 15.89 44.93
CA PRO A 278 1.26 17.27 45.22
C PRO A 278 0.00 17.67 44.47
N MET A 279 -0.72 18.68 44.98
CA MET A 279 -2.01 19.11 44.40
C MET A 279 -1.90 19.41 42.91
N GLU A 280 -0.82 20.05 42.49
CA GLU A 280 -0.58 20.44 41.08
C GLU A 280 -0.36 19.24 40.13
N ALA A 281 0.05 18.07 40.65
CA ALA A 281 0.31 16.86 39.89
C ALA A 281 -0.87 15.86 39.92
N ARG A 282 -2.00 16.20 40.56
CA ARG A 282 -3.18 15.32 40.63
C ARG A 282 -4.08 15.38 39.40
N HIS A 283 -3.55 15.83 38.27
CA HIS A 283 -4.25 15.85 37.00
C HIS A 283 -4.34 14.44 36.40
N LEU A 284 -5.50 14.08 35.91
CA LEU A 284 -5.76 12.75 35.27
C LEU A 284 -5.77 12.85 33.75
N TYR A 285 -5.37 11.76 33.09
CA TYR A 285 -5.21 11.65 31.65
C TYR A 285 -5.98 10.47 31.05
N TYR A 286 -7.07 10.03 31.69
CA TYR A 286 -7.90 8.93 31.17
C TYR A 286 -8.52 9.29 29.81
N GLU A 287 -9.00 10.53 29.68
CA GLU A 287 -9.57 11.04 28.43
C GLU A 287 -8.55 11.00 27.28
N ALA A 288 -7.27 11.31 27.57
CA ALA A 288 -6.20 11.28 26.60
C ALA A 288 -6.01 9.86 26.03
N SER A 289 -5.98 8.84 26.90
CA SER A 289 -5.86 7.44 26.47
C SER A 289 -7.03 7.02 25.58
N ALA A 290 -8.26 7.33 25.95
CA ALA A 290 -9.45 7.00 25.17
C ALA A 290 -9.51 7.77 23.85
N MET A 291 -9.18 9.06 23.84
CA MET A 291 -9.18 9.91 22.65
C MET A 291 -8.13 9.47 21.64
N ILE A 292 -6.91 9.17 22.07
CA ILE A 292 -5.84 8.70 21.19
C ILE A 292 -6.26 7.40 20.49
N ILE A 293 -6.76 6.43 21.26
CA ILE A 293 -7.25 5.15 20.70
C ILE A 293 -8.40 5.37 19.73
N GLY A 294 -9.35 6.26 20.08
CA GLY A 294 -10.49 6.58 19.23
C GLY A 294 -10.10 7.23 17.93
N LEU A 295 -9.23 8.24 17.97
CA LEU A 295 -8.77 8.98 16.78
C LEU A 295 -7.96 8.09 15.85
N ILE A 296 -7.07 7.24 16.38
CA ILE A 296 -6.27 6.34 15.54
C ILE A 296 -7.15 5.26 14.89
N ASN A 297 -8.10 4.68 15.62
CA ASN A 297 -9.08 3.76 15.03
C ASN A 297 -9.96 4.43 13.97
N LEU A 298 -10.32 5.69 14.15
CA LEU A 298 -11.00 6.49 13.13
C LEU A 298 -10.13 6.65 11.88
N GLY A 299 -8.85 6.96 12.07
CA GLY A 299 -7.86 7.01 10.99
C GLY A 299 -7.77 5.71 10.22
N HIS A 300 -7.64 4.58 10.89
CA HIS A 300 -7.63 3.25 10.26
C HIS A 300 -8.94 2.91 9.54
N MET A 301 -10.08 3.34 10.08
CA MET A 301 -11.37 3.18 9.39
C MET A 301 -11.42 3.98 8.09
N LEU A 302 -10.97 5.25 8.11
CA LEU A 302 -10.93 6.10 6.93
C LEU A 302 -9.96 5.57 5.87
N GLU A 303 -8.79 5.08 6.30
CA GLU A 303 -7.82 4.43 5.45
C GLU A 303 -8.39 3.16 4.80
N ALA A 304 -9.02 2.28 5.57
CA ALA A 304 -9.67 1.07 5.06
C ALA A 304 -10.78 1.40 4.04
N ARG A 305 -11.54 2.48 4.29
CA ARG A 305 -12.58 2.96 3.35
C ARG A 305 -11.99 3.50 2.05
N ALA A 306 -10.89 4.25 2.11
CA ALA A 306 -10.21 4.78 0.93
C ALA A 306 -9.64 3.65 0.07
N ARG A 307 -9.00 2.66 0.70
CA ARG A 307 -8.47 1.45 0.02
C ARG A 307 -9.57 0.64 -0.65
N GLN A 308 -10.71 0.44 0.00
CA GLN A 308 -11.85 -0.28 -0.57
C GLN A 308 -12.38 0.40 -1.84
N ARG A 309 -12.37 1.74 -1.88
CA ARG A 309 -12.79 2.49 -3.09
C ARG A 309 -11.80 2.32 -4.24
N SER A 310 -10.51 2.26 -3.95
CA SER A 310 -9.46 2.05 -4.96
C SER A 310 -9.55 0.65 -5.59
N SER A 311 -9.85 -0.40 -4.82
CA SER A 311 -10.00 -1.77 -5.34
C SER A 311 -11.19 -1.95 -6.27
N LYS A 312 -12.24 -1.14 -6.18
CA LYS A 312 -13.42 -1.24 -7.06
C LYS A 312 -13.12 -0.98 -8.54
N ALA A 313 -12.08 -0.21 -8.85
CA ALA A 313 -11.67 0.00 -10.23
C ALA A 313 -11.11 -1.28 -10.87
N LEU A 314 -10.38 -2.08 -10.09
CA LEU A 314 -9.87 -3.37 -10.53
C LEU A 314 -10.99 -4.42 -10.67
N GLU A 315 -11.97 -4.42 -9.74
CA GLU A 315 -13.15 -5.29 -9.84
C GLU A 315 -13.88 -5.10 -11.17
N LYS A 316 -14.03 -3.86 -11.64
CA LYS A 316 -14.65 -3.58 -12.94
C LYS A 316 -13.91 -4.19 -14.12
N LEU A 317 -12.58 -4.27 -14.08
CA LEU A 317 -11.80 -4.96 -15.11
C LEU A 317 -12.05 -6.47 -15.09
N LEU A 318 -12.22 -7.04 -13.90
CA LEU A 318 -12.50 -8.47 -13.74
C LEU A 318 -13.92 -8.84 -14.21
N ASP A 319 -14.89 -7.93 -14.07
CA ASP A 319 -16.28 -8.12 -14.55
C ASP A 319 -16.40 -8.09 -16.08
N LEU A 320 -15.32 -7.76 -16.80
CA LEU A 320 -15.29 -7.81 -18.27
C LEU A 320 -15.16 -9.23 -18.82
N THR A 321 -14.86 -10.22 -17.98
CA THR A 321 -14.75 -11.61 -18.40
C THR A 321 -16.11 -12.31 -18.25
N PRO A 322 -16.73 -12.83 -19.32
CA PRO A 322 -18.00 -13.54 -19.21
C PRO A 322 -17.80 -14.89 -18.50
N PRO A 323 -18.79 -15.38 -17.73
CA PRO A 323 -18.67 -16.64 -17.00
C PRO A 323 -18.74 -17.89 -17.91
N THR A 324 -19.30 -17.76 -19.10
CA THR A 324 -19.51 -18.84 -20.06
C THR A 324 -19.11 -18.45 -21.47
N ALA A 325 -18.80 -19.43 -22.28
CA ALA A 325 -18.54 -19.28 -23.72
C ALA A 325 -19.42 -20.23 -24.55
N ARG A 326 -19.72 -19.87 -25.79
CA ARG A 326 -20.48 -20.73 -26.71
C ARG A 326 -19.50 -21.53 -27.56
N LEU A 327 -19.34 -22.80 -27.22
CA LEU A 327 -18.52 -23.75 -27.97
C LEU A 327 -19.32 -24.29 -29.18
N VAL A 328 -18.69 -24.32 -30.34
CA VAL A 328 -19.23 -24.92 -31.56
C VAL A 328 -18.59 -26.27 -31.76
N THR A 329 -19.42 -27.30 -31.81
CA THR A 329 -19.02 -28.70 -32.08
C THR A 329 -19.82 -29.26 -33.27
N ASP A 330 -19.44 -30.42 -33.74
CA ASP A 330 -20.16 -31.14 -34.83
C ASP A 330 -21.61 -31.46 -34.44
N GLU A 331 -21.93 -31.53 -33.14
CA GLU A 331 -23.28 -31.79 -32.60
C GLU A 331 -24.10 -30.50 -32.43
N GLY A 332 -23.53 -29.32 -32.63
CA GLY A 332 -24.15 -28.02 -32.51
C GLY A 332 -23.46 -27.09 -31.50
N GLU A 333 -24.15 -26.03 -31.11
CA GLU A 333 -23.65 -25.02 -30.18
C GLU A 333 -23.99 -25.40 -28.72
N LYS A 334 -22.97 -25.33 -27.84
CA LYS A 334 -23.14 -25.63 -26.43
C LYS A 334 -22.50 -24.50 -25.56
N SER A 335 -23.26 -24.05 -24.58
CA SER A 335 -22.70 -23.14 -23.58
C SER A 335 -21.84 -23.93 -22.55
N VAL A 336 -20.59 -23.54 -22.41
CA VAL A 336 -19.64 -24.16 -21.48
C VAL A 336 -19.11 -23.13 -20.51
N PRO A 337 -18.77 -23.53 -19.27
CA PRO A 337 -18.05 -22.64 -18.35
C PRO A 337 -16.74 -22.17 -18.97
N LEU A 338 -16.33 -20.90 -18.70
CA LEU A 338 -15.10 -20.35 -19.26
C LEU A 338 -13.86 -21.17 -18.88
N ALA A 339 -13.84 -21.77 -17.70
CA ALA A 339 -12.73 -22.60 -17.23
C ALA A 339 -12.50 -23.88 -18.06
N GLU A 340 -13.50 -24.33 -18.82
CA GLU A 340 -13.41 -25.52 -19.68
C GLU A 340 -12.91 -25.19 -21.09
N VAL A 341 -12.79 -23.91 -21.45
CA VAL A 341 -12.32 -23.47 -22.76
C VAL A 341 -10.82 -23.67 -22.88
N GLN A 342 -10.40 -24.38 -23.92
CA GLN A 342 -8.99 -24.68 -24.22
C GLN A 342 -8.56 -24.04 -25.55
N PRO A 343 -7.25 -23.77 -25.73
CA PRO A 343 -6.71 -23.32 -26.99
C PRO A 343 -7.08 -24.27 -28.15
N GLY A 344 -7.43 -23.69 -29.28
CA GLY A 344 -7.85 -24.47 -30.48
C GLY A 344 -9.36 -24.73 -30.58
N MET A 345 -10.13 -24.53 -29.50
CA MET A 345 -11.59 -24.65 -29.55
C MET A 345 -12.22 -23.54 -30.39
N LEU A 346 -13.29 -23.93 -31.13
CA LEU A 346 -14.06 -23.00 -31.96
C LEU A 346 -15.23 -22.44 -31.16
N LEU A 347 -15.30 -21.13 -31.10
CA LEU A 347 -16.29 -20.41 -30.30
C LEU A 347 -17.10 -19.46 -31.20
N ARG A 348 -18.38 -19.25 -30.86
CA ARG A 348 -19.27 -18.30 -31.53
C ARG A 348 -19.46 -17.04 -30.67
N LEU A 349 -19.43 -15.90 -31.39
CA LEU A 349 -19.83 -14.61 -30.88
C LEU A 349 -20.98 -14.05 -31.72
N THR A 350 -21.91 -13.40 -31.05
CA THR A 350 -23.02 -12.67 -31.67
C THR A 350 -23.15 -11.29 -31.08
N THR A 351 -23.93 -10.43 -31.71
CA THR A 351 -24.20 -9.06 -31.21
C THR A 351 -24.56 -9.05 -29.75
N GLY A 352 -23.87 -8.19 -28.97
CA GLY A 352 -24.01 -8.04 -27.52
C GLY A 352 -23.14 -8.96 -26.68
N ASP A 353 -22.47 -9.95 -27.28
CA ASP A 353 -21.59 -10.86 -26.54
C ASP A 353 -20.27 -10.18 -26.18
N ARG A 354 -19.74 -10.55 -25.01
CA ARG A 354 -18.35 -10.27 -24.64
C ARG A 354 -17.46 -11.41 -25.10
N VAL A 355 -16.31 -11.05 -25.66
CA VAL A 355 -15.29 -12.02 -26.07
C VAL A 355 -14.72 -12.70 -24.82
N PRO A 356 -14.83 -14.04 -24.71
CA PRO A 356 -14.45 -14.77 -23.51
C PRO A 356 -12.94 -15.01 -23.39
N VAL A 357 -12.25 -15.21 -24.51
CA VAL A 357 -10.82 -15.55 -24.62
C VAL A 357 -10.22 -14.88 -25.83
N ASP A 358 -8.89 -14.78 -25.90
CA ASP A 358 -8.24 -14.28 -27.11
C ASP A 358 -8.26 -15.33 -28.21
N GLY A 359 -8.39 -14.90 -29.45
CA GLY A 359 -8.43 -15.81 -30.60
C GLY A 359 -8.36 -15.10 -31.93
N GLU A 360 -8.53 -15.88 -33.02
CA GLU A 360 -8.52 -15.44 -34.38
C GLU A 360 -9.83 -15.81 -35.07
N ILE A 361 -10.43 -14.88 -35.79
CA ILE A 361 -11.69 -15.09 -36.54
C ILE A 361 -11.43 -16.07 -37.67
N THR A 362 -12.20 -17.13 -37.69
CA THR A 362 -12.13 -18.16 -38.76
C THR A 362 -13.23 -18.02 -39.80
N GLN A 363 -14.35 -17.36 -39.41
CA GLN A 363 -15.49 -17.18 -40.35
C GLN A 363 -16.38 -16.02 -39.85
N GLY A 364 -16.87 -15.21 -40.80
CA GLY A 364 -17.80 -14.13 -40.54
C GLY A 364 -17.12 -12.77 -40.32
N GLU A 365 -17.95 -11.76 -40.07
CA GLU A 365 -17.53 -10.38 -39.78
C GLU A 365 -18.33 -9.83 -38.61
N ALA A 366 -17.69 -8.99 -37.82
CA ALA A 366 -18.33 -8.28 -36.71
C ALA A 366 -17.68 -6.93 -36.44
N TRP A 367 -18.47 -6.02 -35.86
CA TRP A 367 -17.99 -4.78 -35.30
C TRP A 367 -17.72 -4.98 -33.82
N LEU A 368 -16.46 -4.80 -33.41
CA LEU A 368 -16.04 -4.97 -32.05
C LEU A 368 -15.70 -3.62 -31.41
N ASP A 369 -16.25 -3.40 -30.20
CA ASP A 369 -15.83 -2.33 -29.33
C ASP A 369 -14.59 -2.77 -28.53
N GLU A 370 -13.45 -2.22 -28.92
CA GLU A 370 -12.16 -2.46 -28.29
C GLU A 370 -11.67 -1.27 -27.47
N ALA A 371 -12.54 -0.30 -27.18
CA ALA A 371 -12.17 0.94 -26.46
C ALA A 371 -11.45 0.69 -25.14
N MET A 372 -11.75 -0.40 -24.45
CA MET A 372 -11.07 -0.78 -23.21
C MET A 372 -9.59 -1.14 -23.41
N LEU A 373 -9.18 -1.59 -24.59
CA LEU A 373 -7.79 -1.94 -24.91
C LEU A 373 -7.08 -0.81 -25.65
N THR A 374 -7.73 -0.21 -26.64
CA THR A 374 -7.15 0.78 -27.56
C THR A 374 -7.38 2.22 -27.10
N GLY A 375 -8.45 2.47 -26.33
CA GLY A 375 -8.91 3.81 -25.97
C GLY A 375 -9.72 4.48 -27.10
N GLU A 376 -9.88 3.85 -28.26
CA GLU A 376 -10.66 4.40 -29.36
C GLU A 376 -12.15 4.08 -29.19
N PRO A 377 -13.04 5.09 -29.20
CA PRO A 377 -14.47 4.88 -28.94
C PRO A 377 -15.24 4.32 -30.15
N ILE A 378 -14.62 4.26 -31.34
CA ILE A 378 -15.25 3.80 -32.56
C ILE A 378 -15.05 2.29 -32.69
N PRO A 379 -16.12 1.48 -32.80
CA PRO A 379 -16.01 0.06 -33.04
C PRO A 379 -15.22 -0.25 -34.32
N GLN A 380 -14.40 -1.29 -34.27
CA GLN A 380 -13.57 -1.74 -35.37
C GLN A 380 -14.26 -2.92 -36.09
N GLN A 381 -14.34 -2.86 -37.42
CA GLN A 381 -14.80 -4.00 -38.20
C GLN A 381 -13.67 -5.03 -38.29
N LYS A 382 -13.97 -6.27 -37.94
CA LYS A 382 -13.03 -7.39 -38.00
C LYS A 382 -13.64 -8.57 -38.78
N GLY A 383 -12.81 -9.16 -39.61
CA GLY A 383 -13.15 -10.30 -40.46
C GLY A 383 -12.18 -11.48 -40.28
N GLU A 384 -12.24 -12.42 -41.20
CA GLU A 384 -11.42 -13.64 -41.17
C GLU A 384 -9.92 -13.34 -41.08
N GLY A 385 -9.22 -14.04 -40.21
CA GLY A 385 -7.78 -13.88 -39.96
C GLY A 385 -7.42 -12.77 -39.00
N GLU A 386 -8.38 -11.97 -38.51
CA GLU A 386 -8.13 -10.91 -37.53
C GLU A 386 -8.31 -11.40 -36.11
N SER A 387 -7.53 -10.80 -35.22
CA SER A 387 -7.52 -11.17 -33.81
C SER A 387 -8.66 -10.52 -33.02
N VAL A 388 -9.24 -11.28 -32.08
CA VAL A 388 -10.20 -10.80 -31.08
C VAL A 388 -9.62 -10.98 -29.69
N HIS A 389 -9.94 -10.07 -28.79
CA HIS A 389 -9.37 -10.02 -27.44
C HIS A 389 -10.43 -10.14 -26.35
N ALA A 390 -10.12 -10.91 -25.31
CA ALA A 390 -11.02 -11.10 -24.16
C ALA A 390 -11.46 -9.77 -23.55
N GLY A 391 -12.74 -9.67 -23.22
CA GLY A 391 -13.34 -8.50 -22.58
C GLY A 391 -13.93 -7.47 -23.56
N THR A 392 -13.56 -7.50 -24.85
CA THR A 392 -14.16 -6.65 -25.89
C THR A 392 -15.60 -7.06 -26.18
N VAL A 393 -16.41 -6.19 -26.76
CA VAL A 393 -17.86 -6.40 -26.97
C VAL A 393 -18.20 -6.39 -28.46
N VAL A 394 -18.94 -7.39 -28.90
CA VAL A 394 -19.49 -7.41 -30.24
C VAL A 394 -20.67 -6.43 -30.32
N GLN A 395 -20.50 -5.33 -31.07
CA GLN A 395 -21.55 -4.32 -31.26
C GLN A 395 -22.57 -4.78 -32.29
N ASP A 396 -22.10 -5.37 -33.42
CA ASP A 396 -22.94 -5.92 -34.48
C ASP A 396 -22.21 -7.02 -35.23
N GLY A 397 -22.95 -8.01 -35.71
CA GLY A 397 -22.44 -9.12 -36.48
C GLY A 397 -22.40 -10.46 -35.75
N SER A 398 -21.85 -11.47 -36.44
CA SER A 398 -21.66 -12.81 -35.88
C SER A 398 -20.40 -13.44 -36.47
N VAL A 399 -19.54 -13.94 -35.60
CA VAL A 399 -18.28 -14.56 -36.03
C VAL A 399 -18.06 -15.89 -35.30
N LEU A 400 -17.34 -16.77 -36.00
CA LEU A 400 -16.68 -17.93 -35.42
C LEU A 400 -15.21 -17.60 -35.26
N PHE A 401 -14.66 -17.85 -34.07
CA PHE A 401 -13.25 -17.64 -33.81
C PHE A 401 -12.64 -18.84 -33.10
N ARG A 402 -11.36 -19.07 -33.34
CA ARG A 402 -10.58 -20.11 -32.69
C ARG A 402 -9.81 -19.55 -31.54
N ALA A 403 -9.99 -20.11 -30.35
CA ALA A 403 -9.27 -19.70 -29.16
C ALA A 403 -7.76 -19.91 -29.33
N SER A 404 -6.96 -18.89 -29.11
CA SER A 404 -5.48 -18.91 -29.13
C SER A 404 -4.87 -18.83 -27.73
N ALA A 405 -5.41 -17.97 -26.88
CA ALA A 405 -4.97 -17.83 -25.50
C ALA A 405 -6.18 -17.82 -24.54
N VAL A 406 -6.10 -18.60 -23.48
CA VAL A 406 -7.19 -18.81 -22.52
C VAL A 406 -6.71 -18.54 -21.08
N GLY A 407 -7.65 -18.29 -20.18
CA GLY A 407 -7.38 -18.14 -18.75
C GLY A 407 -6.36 -17.04 -18.44
N SER A 408 -5.27 -17.37 -17.77
CA SER A 408 -4.22 -16.43 -17.35
C SER A 408 -3.38 -15.87 -18.52
N HIS A 409 -3.46 -16.47 -19.70
CA HIS A 409 -2.69 -16.09 -20.87
C HIS A 409 -3.37 -15.05 -21.77
N THR A 410 -4.62 -14.69 -21.49
CA THR A 410 -5.34 -13.67 -22.27
C THR A 410 -4.74 -12.28 -22.05
N THR A 411 -4.87 -11.41 -23.05
CA THR A 411 -4.43 -10.00 -22.99
C THR A 411 -5.06 -9.28 -21.79
N LEU A 412 -6.36 -9.49 -21.55
CA LEU A 412 -7.05 -8.93 -20.38
C LEU A 412 -6.45 -9.41 -19.07
N SER A 413 -6.13 -10.69 -18.94
CA SER A 413 -5.49 -11.25 -17.72
C SER A 413 -4.10 -10.67 -17.48
N ARG A 414 -3.32 -10.39 -18.56
CA ARG A 414 -2.02 -9.70 -18.44
C ARG A 414 -2.19 -8.27 -17.94
N ILE A 415 -3.16 -7.52 -18.45
CA ILE A 415 -3.48 -6.16 -17.99
C ILE A 415 -3.86 -6.19 -16.51
N ILE A 416 -4.74 -7.09 -16.10
CA ILE A 416 -5.15 -7.25 -14.71
C ILE A 416 -3.94 -7.55 -13.80
N ARG A 417 -3.04 -8.41 -14.26
CA ARG A 417 -1.81 -8.75 -13.54
C ARG A 417 -0.89 -7.53 -13.38
N MET A 418 -0.68 -6.76 -14.46
CA MET A 418 0.11 -5.51 -14.39
C MET A 418 -0.48 -4.49 -13.43
N VAL A 419 -1.81 -4.28 -13.45
CA VAL A 419 -2.50 -3.39 -12.52
C VAL A 419 -2.33 -3.87 -11.08
N ARG A 420 -2.46 -5.17 -10.82
CA ARG A 420 -2.20 -5.75 -9.49
C ARG A 420 -0.76 -5.54 -9.03
N GLN A 421 0.21 -5.76 -9.92
CA GLN A 421 1.62 -5.52 -9.60
C GLN A 421 1.89 -4.04 -9.28
N ALA A 422 1.31 -3.12 -10.07
CA ALA A 422 1.41 -1.69 -9.81
C ALA A 422 0.79 -1.29 -8.45
N GLN A 423 -0.37 -1.85 -8.10
CA GLN A 423 -1.02 -1.62 -6.81
C GLN A 423 -0.27 -2.24 -5.63
N SER A 424 0.50 -3.32 -5.86
CA SER A 424 1.33 -3.94 -4.81
C SER A 424 2.63 -3.18 -4.54
N SER A 425 3.00 -2.22 -5.39
CA SER A 425 4.15 -1.37 -5.14
C SER A 425 3.87 -0.40 -3.99
N LYS A 426 4.80 -0.33 -3.02
CA LYS A 426 4.69 0.64 -1.93
C LYS A 426 4.99 2.04 -2.46
N PRO A 427 4.12 3.03 -2.23
CA PRO A 427 4.45 4.42 -2.52
C PRO A 427 5.67 4.85 -1.70
N GLU A 428 6.57 5.62 -2.29
CA GLU A 428 7.78 6.12 -1.62
C GLU A 428 7.47 6.89 -0.33
N ILE A 429 6.36 7.65 -0.32
CA ILE A 429 5.87 8.38 0.86
C ILE A 429 5.54 7.41 2.01
N GLY A 430 4.94 6.25 1.74
CA GLY A 430 4.67 5.24 2.77
C GLY A 430 5.95 4.65 3.36
N GLN A 431 6.96 4.39 2.53
CA GLN A 431 8.28 3.93 2.99
C GLN A 431 9.01 4.98 3.81
N LEU A 432 8.90 6.27 3.42
CA LEU A 432 9.49 7.38 4.15
C LEU A 432 8.86 7.54 5.53
N ALA A 433 7.53 7.46 5.64
CA ALA A 433 6.82 7.51 6.90
C ALA A 433 7.25 6.39 7.86
N ASP A 434 7.42 5.16 7.34
CA ASP A 434 7.92 4.02 8.12
C ASP A 434 9.35 4.24 8.62
N LYS A 435 10.24 4.75 7.75
CA LYS A 435 11.65 5.07 8.12
C LYS A 435 11.71 6.17 9.17
N ILE A 436 10.91 7.23 9.01
CA ILE A 436 10.84 8.33 9.98
C ILE A 436 10.34 7.79 11.33
N SER A 437 9.29 6.98 11.35
CA SER A 437 8.74 6.41 12.59
C SER A 437 9.75 5.51 13.29
N ALA A 438 10.52 4.70 12.56
CA ALA A 438 11.53 3.81 13.12
C ALA A 438 12.67 4.56 13.85
N VAL A 439 12.99 5.78 13.42
CA VAL A 439 13.98 6.65 14.09
C VAL A 439 13.33 7.52 15.17
N PHE A 440 12.16 8.07 14.87
CA PHE A 440 11.45 9.00 15.74
C PHE A 440 11.06 8.38 17.09
N VAL A 441 10.53 7.14 17.08
CA VAL A 441 10.07 6.48 18.31
C VAL A 441 11.21 6.25 19.32
N PRO A 442 12.36 5.65 18.95
CA PRO A 442 13.50 5.54 19.85
C PRO A 442 14.01 6.89 20.37
N VAL A 443 14.08 7.91 19.51
CA VAL A 443 14.51 9.26 19.88
C VAL A 443 13.59 9.86 20.92
N VAL A 444 12.28 9.77 20.74
CA VAL A 444 11.29 10.26 21.71
C VAL A 444 11.41 9.53 23.05
N VAL A 445 11.59 8.21 23.04
CA VAL A 445 11.80 7.43 24.27
C VAL A 445 13.07 7.88 25.00
N VAL A 446 14.17 8.10 24.26
CA VAL A 446 15.41 8.63 24.84
C VAL A 446 15.20 10.02 25.44
N ILE A 447 14.51 10.93 24.71
CA ILE A 447 14.19 12.27 25.23
C ILE A 447 13.34 12.16 26.51
N ALA A 448 12.34 11.30 26.54
CA ALA A 448 11.52 11.09 27.72
C ALA A 448 12.35 10.61 28.92
N LEU A 449 13.26 9.64 28.70
CA LEU A 449 14.14 9.12 29.75
C LEU A 449 15.15 10.18 30.25
N VAL A 450 15.77 10.92 29.33
CA VAL A 450 16.70 12.00 29.69
C VAL A 450 15.99 13.11 30.47
N SER A 451 14.81 13.54 29.99
CA SER A 451 14.00 14.54 30.69
C SER A 451 13.59 14.05 32.09
N ALA A 452 13.16 12.79 32.18
CA ALA A 452 12.84 12.15 33.46
C ALA A 452 14.05 12.13 34.41
N ALA A 453 15.23 11.76 33.92
CA ALA A 453 16.47 11.75 34.70
C ALA A 453 16.85 13.16 35.19
N ILE A 454 16.77 14.17 34.33
CA ILE A 454 17.04 15.56 34.72
C ILE A 454 16.11 16.00 35.84
N TRP A 455 14.82 15.74 35.76
CA TRP A 455 13.86 16.08 36.78
C TRP A 455 14.03 15.25 38.07
N TYR A 456 14.50 14.00 37.96
CA TYR A 456 14.83 13.20 39.15
C TYR A 456 16.00 13.77 39.93
N PHE A 457 17.05 14.25 39.28
CA PHE A 457 18.26 14.77 39.93
C PHE A 457 18.17 16.24 40.30
N PHE A 458 17.51 17.06 39.53
CA PHE A 458 17.50 18.53 39.67
C PHE A 458 16.11 19.11 39.94
N GLY A 459 15.06 18.30 39.93
CA GLY A 459 13.68 18.75 40.11
C GLY A 459 13.34 18.98 41.60
N PRO A 460 12.25 19.71 41.86
CA PRO A 460 11.73 19.92 43.23
C PRO A 460 11.18 18.62 43.84
N ALA A 461 11.11 18.55 45.15
CA ALA A 461 10.50 17.42 45.84
C ALA A 461 8.95 17.48 45.76
N PRO A 462 8.25 16.35 45.55
CA PRO A 462 8.74 14.98 45.43
C PRO A 462 9.23 14.66 44.00
N GLN A 463 10.50 14.39 43.87
CA GLN A 463 11.19 14.23 42.58
C GLN A 463 10.60 13.12 41.69
N ILE A 464 10.20 11.99 42.30
CA ILE A 464 9.60 10.84 41.55
C ILE A 464 8.33 11.26 40.84
N VAL A 465 7.51 12.09 41.44
CA VAL A 465 6.24 12.54 40.86
C VAL A 465 6.48 13.40 39.62
N TYR A 466 7.35 14.40 39.73
CA TYR A 466 7.69 15.26 38.60
C TYR A 466 8.36 14.47 37.47
N THR A 467 9.19 13.50 37.80
CA THR A 467 9.81 12.57 36.85
C THR A 467 8.73 11.82 36.05
N LEU A 468 7.72 11.27 36.73
CA LEU A 468 6.61 10.55 36.09
C LEU A 468 5.74 11.46 35.22
N VAL A 469 5.43 12.66 35.72
CA VAL A 469 4.64 13.66 34.98
C VAL A 469 5.33 14.04 33.65
N ILE A 470 6.62 14.35 33.73
CA ILE A 470 7.40 14.78 32.58
C ILE A 470 7.53 13.65 31.55
N ALA A 471 7.87 12.43 31.99
CA ALA A 471 7.95 11.26 31.11
C ALA A 471 6.61 10.99 30.39
N THR A 472 5.51 11.03 31.15
CA THR A 472 4.15 10.85 30.61
C THR A 472 3.81 11.93 29.59
N THR A 473 4.08 13.19 29.92
CA THR A 473 3.78 14.33 29.04
C THR A 473 4.55 14.25 27.72
N VAL A 474 5.85 13.94 27.77
CA VAL A 474 6.67 13.78 26.56
C VAL A 474 6.13 12.65 25.67
N LEU A 475 5.78 11.51 26.25
CA LEU A 475 5.26 10.37 25.48
C LEU A 475 3.88 10.63 24.87
N ILE A 476 2.98 11.32 25.58
CA ILE A 476 1.64 11.66 25.09
C ILE A 476 1.73 12.67 23.95
N ILE A 477 2.48 13.76 24.13
CA ILE A 477 2.61 14.83 23.13
C ILE A 477 3.30 14.34 21.86
N ALA A 478 4.27 13.45 22.00
CA ALA A 478 5.01 12.92 20.87
C ALA A 478 4.23 11.91 20.01
N CYS A 479 3.00 11.55 20.38
CA CYS A 479 2.18 10.65 19.56
C CYS A 479 1.88 11.28 18.20
N PRO A 480 2.37 10.73 17.06
CA PRO A 480 2.15 11.29 15.73
C PRO A 480 0.79 10.86 15.16
N CYS A 481 -0.29 11.08 15.96
CA CYS A 481 -1.64 10.64 15.57
C CYS A 481 -2.09 11.24 14.21
N ALA A 482 -1.66 12.47 13.90
CA ALA A 482 -1.93 13.14 12.65
C ALA A 482 -1.16 12.54 11.45
N LEU A 483 0.03 11.98 11.67
CA LEU A 483 0.83 11.37 10.61
C LEU A 483 0.14 10.12 10.06
N GLY A 484 -0.47 9.30 10.91
CA GLY A 484 -1.25 8.13 10.49
C GLY A 484 -2.50 8.50 9.67
N LEU A 485 -3.11 9.65 9.95
CA LEU A 485 -4.24 10.17 9.18
C LEU A 485 -3.80 10.78 7.83
N ALA A 486 -2.64 11.41 7.78
CA ALA A 486 -2.12 12.08 6.58
C ALA A 486 -1.56 11.10 5.54
N THR A 487 -1.02 9.94 5.97
CA THR A 487 -0.48 8.90 5.08
C THR A 487 -1.55 7.94 4.61
#